data_97ed5945c9895ed4d1ba832c9bf099f5
#
_entry.id   97ed5945c9895ed4d1ba832c9bf099f5
#
_cell.length_a   1.000
_cell.length_b   1.000
_cell.length_c   1.000
_cell.angle_alpha   90.00
_cell.angle_beta   90.00
_cell.angle_gamma   90.00
#
_symmetry.space_group_name_H-M   'P 1'
#
loop_
_entity.id
_entity.type
_entity.pdbx_description
1 polymer ?
#
loop_
_entity_poly.entity_id
_entity_poly.type
_entity_poly.pdbx_seq_one_letter_code
_entity_poly.pdbx_strand_id
1 'polypeptide(L)'
;ADLDELAKTAVTVVSAGAKAILDLPKTLEALETRGVPVICYRADAFPAFWSRESGLPAPLRMDRPAEIARAHRLRGALGLEGGQLVANPIPAEAELPYAEIAPLIDAAAAEAARGGVAGKAVTPFLLARILEATGGRSLDANVALVENNARLAAEIALALAEEPAEAIDP
;
A
#
# COMPACT_ATOMS: atom_id res chain seq x y z
N ALA A 1 -13.93 1.26 -4.65
CA ALA A 1 -13.97 2.73 -4.55
C ALA A 1 -12.55 3.29 -4.67
N ASP A 2 -11.60 2.90 -3.82
CA ASP A 2 -10.24 3.47 -3.75
C ASP A 2 -9.44 3.29 -5.06
N LEU A 3 -9.57 2.13 -5.71
CA LEU A 3 -8.88 1.85 -6.98
C LEU A 3 -9.39 2.73 -8.13
N ASP A 4 -10.69 3.01 -8.15
CA ASP A 4 -11.29 3.86 -9.17
C ASP A 4 -10.94 5.34 -8.93
N GLU A 5 -10.77 5.74 -7.67
CA GLU A 5 -10.33 7.08 -7.31
C GLU A 5 -8.86 7.30 -7.69
N LEU A 6 -7.99 6.32 -7.41
CA LEU A 6 -6.58 6.36 -7.84
C LEU A 6 -6.44 6.49 -9.36
N ALA A 7 -7.35 5.89 -10.12
CA ALA A 7 -7.31 5.96 -11.58
C ALA A 7 -7.71 7.32 -12.16
N LYS A 8 -8.37 8.19 -11.37
CA LYS A 8 -8.95 9.47 -11.83
C LYS A 8 -8.31 10.68 -11.21
N THR A 9 -7.81 10.54 -9.99
CA THR A 9 -7.28 11.67 -9.21
C THR A 9 -5.76 11.68 -9.28
N ALA A 10 -5.18 12.78 -9.75
CA ALA A 10 -3.74 12.98 -9.86
C ALA A 10 -3.11 13.16 -8.46
N VAL A 11 -2.92 12.06 -7.75
CA VAL A 11 -2.39 12.03 -6.39
C VAL A 11 -1.37 10.91 -6.22
N THR A 12 -0.33 11.13 -5.42
CA THR A 12 0.56 10.07 -4.94
C THR A 12 0.06 9.60 -3.58
N VAL A 13 -0.38 8.34 -3.51
CA VAL A 13 -0.82 7.71 -2.26
C VAL A 13 0.28 6.81 -1.71
N VAL A 14 0.66 7.01 -0.45
CA VAL A 14 1.64 6.16 0.24
C VAL A 14 0.91 5.24 1.21
N SER A 15 1.14 3.93 1.09
CA SER A 15 0.54 2.92 1.95
C SER A 15 1.50 1.74 2.18
N ALA A 16 1.25 0.90 3.17
CA ALA A 16 2.03 -0.31 3.41
C ALA A 16 1.62 -1.49 2.49
N GLY A 17 1.15 -1.20 1.29
CA GLY A 17 0.54 -2.17 0.40
C GLY A 17 -0.95 -2.40 0.70
N ALA A 18 -1.57 -3.36 0.04
CA ALA A 18 -2.94 -3.73 0.32
C ALA A 18 -3.00 -4.59 1.59
N LYS A 19 -4.14 -4.52 2.31
CA LYS A 19 -4.35 -5.34 3.51
C LYS A 19 -4.24 -6.83 3.13
N ALA A 20 -3.48 -7.59 3.91
CA ALA A 20 -3.27 -9.03 3.69
C ALA A 20 -4.56 -9.88 3.68
N ILE A 21 -5.68 -9.33 4.15
CA ILE A 21 -7.02 -9.92 4.08
C ILE A 21 -7.67 -9.77 2.69
N LEU A 22 -7.05 -9.02 1.77
CA LEU A 22 -7.52 -8.82 0.40
C LEU A 22 -6.77 -9.76 -0.55
N ASP A 23 -7.36 -9.99 -1.72
CA ASP A 23 -6.70 -10.70 -2.83
C ASP A 23 -5.65 -9.77 -3.46
N LEU A 24 -4.40 -9.91 -3.03
CA LEU A 24 -3.30 -9.05 -3.46
C LEU A 24 -3.02 -9.14 -4.97
N PRO A 25 -2.95 -10.36 -5.58
CA PRO A 25 -2.79 -10.47 -7.03
C PRO A 25 -3.87 -9.73 -7.81
N LYS A 26 -5.15 -9.94 -7.49
CA LYS A 26 -6.26 -9.22 -8.15
C LYS A 26 -6.22 -7.72 -7.91
N THR A 27 -5.73 -7.28 -6.76
CA THR A 27 -5.58 -5.85 -6.49
C THR A 27 -4.53 -5.22 -7.39
N LEU A 28 -3.39 -5.89 -7.60
CA LEU A 28 -2.34 -5.43 -8.52
C LEU A 28 -2.82 -5.42 -9.97
N GLU A 29 -3.45 -6.49 -10.44
CA GLU A 29 -4.05 -6.55 -11.79
C GLU A 29 -5.09 -5.44 -12.02
N ALA A 30 -5.92 -5.17 -11.00
CA ALA A 30 -6.92 -4.12 -11.09
C ALA A 30 -6.32 -2.71 -11.17
N LEU A 31 -5.20 -2.47 -10.50
CA LEU A 31 -4.44 -1.21 -10.58
C LEU A 31 -3.76 -1.07 -11.94
N GLU A 32 -3.11 -2.13 -12.42
CA GLU A 32 -2.48 -2.18 -13.75
C GLU A 32 -3.48 -1.92 -14.87
N THR A 33 -4.61 -2.61 -14.86
CA THR A 33 -5.71 -2.42 -15.84
C THR A 33 -6.22 -0.98 -15.88
N ARG A 34 -6.16 -0.27 -14.74
CA ARG A 34 -6.56 1.14 -14.62
C ARG A 34 -5.43 2.14 -14.91
N GLY A 35 -4.26 1.67 -15.29
CA GLY A 35 -3.11 2.53 -15.56
C GLY A 35 -2.54 3.23 -14.32
N VAL A 36 -2.77 2.66 -13.12
CA VAL A 36 -2.20 3.17 -11.86
C VAL A 36 -0.86 2.49 -11.57
N PRO A 37 0.28 3.18 -11.68
CA PRO A 37 1.58 2.62 -11.34
C PRO A 37 1.64 2.26 -9.86
N VAL A 38 2.20 1.07 -9.56
CA VAL A 38 2.49 0.61 -8.20
C VAL A 38 4.00 0.59 -8.01
N ILE A 39 4.51 1.45 -7.13
CA ILE A 39 5.92 1.66 -6.86
C ILE A 39 6.22 1.13 -5.46
N CYS A 40 7.06 0.10 -5.34
CA CYS A 40 7.55 -0.38 -4.05
C CYS A 40 8.78 0.45 -3.64
N TYR A 41 8.70 1.08 -2.47
CA TYR A 41 9.78 1.92 -1.97
C TYR A 41 10.87 1.08 -1.33
N ARG A 42 12.08 1.09 -1.92
CA ARG A 42 13.26 0.33 -1.46
C ARG A 42 13.00 -1.16 -1.24
N ALA A 43 12.11 -1.76 -2.05
CA ALA A 43 11.75 -3.16 -1.90
C ALA A 43 11.57 -3.84 -3.26
N ASP A 44 12.01 -5.09 -3.36
CA ASP A 44 11.87 -5.94 -4.54
C ASP A 44 10.58 -6.79 -4.50
N ALA A 45 9.91 -6.79 -3.34
CA ALA A 45 8.63 -7.45 -3.14
C ALA A 45 7.53 -6.44 -2.81
N PHE A 46 6.30 -6.74 -3.24
CA PHE A 46 5.12 -5.97 -2.84
C PHE A 46 4.77 -6.27 -1.38
N PRO A 47 4.63 -5.26 -0.49
CA PRO A 47 4.34 -5.49 0.92
C PRO A 47 2.88 -5.86 1.15
N ALA A 48 2.62 -6.62 2.21
CA ALA A 48 1.31 -7.12 2.62
C ALA A 48 0.85 -6.50 3.96
N PHE A 49 0.81 -5.17 4.03
CA PHE A 49 0.35 -4.38 5.17
C PHE A 49 1.19 -4.58 6.44
N TRP A 50 0.96 -5.65 7.23
CA TRP A 50 1.75 -5.97 8.42
C TRP A 50 3.07 -6.69 8.11
N SER A 51 3.22 -7.20 6.89
CA SER A 51 4.41 -7.94 6.45
C SER A 51 5.12 -7.18 5.34
N ARG A 52 6.44 -7.21 5.38
CA ARG A 52 7.29 -6.55 4.38
C ARG A 52 7.23 -7.23 3.02
N GLU A 53 6.88 -8.49 3.00
CA GLU A 53 6.81 -9.32 1.80
C GLU A 53 5.48 -10.06 1.71
N SER A 54 4.91 -10.11 0.51
CA SER A 54 3.69 -10.85 0.19
C SER A 54 3.95 -12.11 -0.66
N GLY A 55 5.19 -12.34 -1.06
CA GLY A 55 5.53 -13.33 -2.08
C GLY A 55 5.31 -12.86 -3.52
N LEU A 56 4.78 -11.66 -3.74
CA LEU A 56 4.61 -11.07 -5.06
C LEU A 56 5.79 -10.12 -5.35
N PRO A 57 6.32 -10.10 -6.60
CA PRO A 57 7.36 -9.16 -6.97
C PRO A 57 6.83 -7.72 -6.97
N ALA A 58 7.72 -6.77 -6.76
CA ALA A 58 7.42 -5.35 -6.94
C ALA A 58 7.15 -5.05 -8.43
N PRO A 59 6.01 -4.44 -8.80
CA PRO A 59 5.78 -4.01 -10.18
C PRO A 59 6.81 -2.99 -10.64
N LEU A 60 7.10 -2.00 -9.80
CA LEU A 60 8.17 -1.02 -9.98
C LEU A 60 8.89 -0.82 -8.64
N ARG A 61 10.19 -0.49 -8.69
CA ARG A 61 10.96 -0.12 -7.51
C ARG A 61 11.56 1.27 -7.69
N MET A 62 11.46 2.11 -6.66
CA MET A 62 12.18 3.38 -6.55
C MET A 62 12.78 3.50 -5.16
N ASP A 63 13.99 4.04 -5.07
CA ASP A 63 14.75 4.07 -3.83
C ASP A 63 14.82 5.48 -3.20
N ARG A 64 14.38 6.52 -3.94
CA ARG A 64 14.45 7.91 -3.49
C ARG A 64 13.12 8.64 -3.65
N PRO A 65 12.71 9.47 -2.66
CA PRO A 65 11.50 10.28 -2.75
C PRO A 65 11.47 11.19 -4.00
N ALA A 66 12.62 11.73 -4.42
CA ALA A 66 12.76 12.55 -5.62
C ALA A 66 12.39 11.78 -6.91
N GLU A 67 12.70 10.49 -7.02
CA GLU A 67 12.32 9.66 -8.16
C GLU A 67 10.79 9.52 -8.25
N ILE A 68 10.15 9.29 -7.12
CA ILE A 68 8.69 9.18 -7.01
C ILE A 68 8.02 10.52 -7.35
N ALA A 69 8.57 11.62 -6.83
CA ALA A 69 8.12 12.98 -7.13
C ALA A 69 8.25 13.29 -8.63
N ARG A 70 9.39 12.96 -9.25
CA ARG A 70 9.62 13.11 -10.68
C ARG A 70 8.63 12.29 -11.50
N ALA A 71 8.38 11.03 -11.14
CA ALA A 71 7.39 10.18 -11.81
C ALA A 71 5.99 10.81 -11.78
N HIS A 72 5.58 11.39 -10.64
CA HIS A 72 4.31 12.10 -10.51
C HIS A 72 4.23 13.30 -11.47
N ARG A 73 5.27 14.15 -11.52
CA ARG A 73 5.32 15.32 -12.41
C ARG A 73 5.30 14.93 -13.88
N LEU A 74 6.10 13.92 -14.27
CA LEU A 74 6.15 13.46 -15.66
C LEU A 74 4.81 12.92 -16.13
N ARG A 75 4.05 12.23 -15.28
CA ARG A 75 2.68 11.79 -15.60
C ARG A 75 1.80 12.99 -15.93
N GLY A 76 1.82 14.04 -15.11
CA GLY A 76 1.07 15.27 -15.36
C GLY A 76 1.50 15.98 -16.64
N ALA A 77 2.81 16.11 -16.88
CA ALA A 77 3.34 16.74 -18.09
C ALA A 77 2.99 15.97 -19.37
N LEU A 78 2.89 14.64 -19.30
CA LEU A 78 2.44 13.78 -20.41
C LEU A 78 0.91 13.73 -20.57
N GLY A 79 0.15 14.44 -19.73
CA GLY A 79 -1.32 14.40 -19.76
C GLY A 79 -1.92 13.06 -19.35
N LEU A 80 -1.19 12.22 -18.62
CA LEU A 80 -1.69 10.95 -18.09
C LEU A 80 -2.58 11.21 -16.89
N GLU A 81 -3.82 10.74 -16.98
CA GLU A 81 -4.78 10.84 -15.90
C GLU A 81 -4.43 9.93 -14.71
N GLY A 82 -5.03 10.22 -13.55
CA GLY A 82 -4.92 9.43 -12.34
C GLY A 82 -3.61 9.62 -11.58
N GLY A 83 -3.53 8.93 -10.47
CA GLY A 83 -2.43 8.98 -9.52
C GLY A 83 -1.47 7.81 -9.65
N GLN A 84 -0.68 7.63 -8.59
CA GLN A 84 0.23 6.49 -8.41
C GLN A 84 0.17 5.99 -6.97
N LEU A 85 0.39 4.70 -6.78
CA LEU A 85 0.45 4.06 -5.47
C LEU A 85 1.90 3.77 -5.10
N VAL A 86 2.33 4.27 -3.95
CA VAL A 86 3.63 3.94 -3.35
C VAL A 86 3.40 2.94 -2.24
N ALA A 87 3.89 1.73 -2.44
CA ALA A 87 3.89 0.66 -1.45
C ALA A 87 5.16 0.77 -0.61
N ASN A 88 5.01 1.22 0.63
CA ASN A 88 6.09 1.45 1.58
C ASN A 88 6.07 0.34 2.65
N PRO A 89 7.04 -0.60 2.66
CA PRO A 89 7.04 -1.68 3.64
C PRO A 89 7.07 -1.17 5.07
N ILE A 90 6.35 -1.85 5.95
CA ILE A 90 6.39 -1.59 7.39
C ILE A 90 7.84 -1.60 7.91
N PRO A 91 8.22 -0.79 8.91
CA PRO A 91 9.52 -0.90 9.58
C PRO A 91 9.80 -2.33 10.06
N ALA A 92 11.03 -2.81 9.88
CA ALA A 92 11.38 -4.20 10.16
C ALA A 92 11.12 -4.61 11.63
N GLU A 93 11.34 -3.68 12.55
CA GLU A 93 11.13 -3.86 13.99
C GLU A 93 9.64 -3.98 14.38
N ALA A 94 8.74 -3.51 13.53
CA ALA A 94 7.29 -3.56 13.75
C ALA A 94 6.58 -4.62 12.91
N GLU A 95 7.33 -5.34 12.07
CA GLU A 95 6.78 -6.36 11.18
C GLU A 95 6.11 -7.50 11.95
N LEU A 96 4.98 -7.96 11.43
CA LEU A 96 4.42 -9.28 11.72
C LEU A 96 4.71 -10.16 10.51
N PRO A 97 5.64 -11.14 10.61
CA PRO A 97 6.02 -11.96 9.48
C PRO A 97 4.82 -12.66 8.84
N TYR A 98 4.79 -12.74 7.52
CA TYR A 98 3.67 -13.31 6.78
C TYR A 98 3.33 -14.73 7.25
N ALA A 99 4.34 -15.54 7.55
CA ALA A 99 4.15 -16.90 8.07
C ALA A 99 3.43 -16.96 9.42
N GLU A 100 3.55 -15.91 10.26
CA GLU A 100 2.83 -15.82 11.54
C GLU A 100 1.40 -15.30 11.35
N ILE A 101 1.23 -14.27 10.50
CA ILE A 101 -0.05 -13.57 10.40
C ILE A 101 -1.04 -14.26 9.47
N ALA A 102 -0.59 -14.93 8.40
CA ALA A 102 -1.46 -15.56 7.42
C ALA A 102 -2.42 -16.60 8.04
N PRO A 103 -1.97 -17.53 8.90
CA PRO A 103 -2.87 -18.46 9.55
C PRO A 103 -3.93 -17.79 10.42
N LEU A 104 -3.61 -16.66 11.05
CA LEU A 104 -4.55 -15.89 11.87
C LEU A 104 -5.61 -15.21 11.02
N ILE A 105 -5.21 -14.68 9.86
CA ILE A 105 -6.12 -14.09 8.88
C ILE A 105 -7.07 -15.14 8.34
N ASP A 106 -6.58 -16.32 7.96
CA ASP A 106 -7.39 -17.42 7.44
C ASP A 106 -8.40 -17.92 8.50
N ALA A 107 -7.96 -18.06 9.73
CA ALA A 107 -8.83 -18.45 10.84
C ALA A 107 -9.95 -17.43 11.10
N ALA A 108 -9.61 -16.14 11.11
CA ALA A 108 -10.57 -15.06 11.29
C ALA A 108 -11.56 -14.98 10.12
N ALA A 109 -11.10 -15.17 8.88
CA ALA A 109 -11.93 -15.20 7.69
C ALA A 109 -12.92 -16.37 7.71
N ALA A 110 -12.45 -17.56 8.09
CA ALA A 110 -13.30 -18.73 8.28
C ALA A 110 -14.36 -18.52 9.39
N GLU A 111 -13.99 -17.84 10.48
CA GLU A 111 -14.93 -17.49 11.56
C GLU A 111 -15.98 -16.49 11.06
N ALA A 112 -15.58 -15.45 10.34
CA ALA A 112 -16.49 -14.48 9.74
C ALA A 112 -17.53 -15.16 8.82
N ALA A 113 -17.05 -16.07 7.96
CA ALA A 113 -17.93 -16.82 7.06
C ALA A 113 -18.94 -17.70 7.81
N ARG A 114 -18.51 -18.41 8.86
CA ARG A 114 -19.41 -19.22 9.71
C ARG A 114 -20.41 -18.36 10.47
N GLY A 115 -20.01 -17.17 10.91
CA GLY A 115 -20.85 -16.21 11.62
C GLY A 115 -21.78 -15.39 10.73
N GLY A 116 -21.75 -15.60 9.39
CA GLY A 116 -22.57 -14.84 8.44
C GLY A 116 -22.18 -13.36 8.34
N VAL A 117 -20.96 -12.99 8.76
CA VAL A 117 -20.45 -11.62 8.64
C VAL A 117 -20.21 -11.31 7.17
N ALA A 118 -20.84 -10.25 6.66
CA ALA A 118 -20.78 -9.89 5.23
C ALA A 118 -20.61 -8.37 5.01
N GLY A 119 -20.22 -8.01 3.79
CA GLY A 119 -20.13 -6.62 3.34
C GLY A 119 -19.16 -5.78 4.19
N LYS A 120 -19.59 -4.60 4.60
CA LYS A 120 -18.75 -3.63 5.33
C LYS A 120 -18.33 -4.10 6.72
N ALA A 121 -19.00 -5.10 7.30
CA ALA A 121 -18.70 -5.63 8.63
C ALA A 121 -17.48 -6.59 8.63
N VAL A 122 -17.09 -7.14 7.49
CA VAL A 122 -16.00 -8.13 7.40
C VAL A 122 -14.67 -7.54 7.87
N THR A 123 -14.25 -6.41 7.33
CA THR A 123 -12.96 -5.81 7.69
C THR A 123 -12.84 -5.46 9.18
N PRO A 124 -13.78 -4.77 9.82
CA PRO A 124 -13.74 -4.53 11.27
C PRO A 124 -13.68 -5.82 12.09
N PHE A 125 -14.45 -6.84 11.69
CA PHE A 125 -14.45 -8.14 12.36
C PHE A 125 -13.06 -8.79 12.30
N LEU A 126 -12.47 -8.88 11.11
CA LEU A 126 -11.14 -9.48 10.91
C LEU A 126 -10.07 -8.73 11.71
N LEU A 127 -10.09 -7.40 11.68
CA LEU A 127 -9.13 -6.60 12.44
C LEU A 127 -9.24 -6.83 13.96
N ALA A 128 -10.46 -6.95 14.49
CA ALA A 128 -10.69 -7.23 15.91
C ALA A 128 -10.15 -8.62 16.30
N ARG A 129 -10.40 -9.65 15.48
CA ARG A 129 -9.89 -11.01 15.72
C ARG A 129 -8.38 -11.10 15.65
N ILE A 130 -7.77 -10.43 14.68
CA ILE A 130 -6.32 -10.37 14.54
C ILE A 130 -5.69 -9.62 15.72
N LEU A 131 -6.32 -8.54 16.20
CA LEU A 131 -5.88 -7.81 17.39
C LEU A 131 -5.82 -8.71 18.62
N GLU A 132 -6.90 -9.46 18.88
CA GLU A 132 -6.96 -10.44 19.99
C GLU A 132 -5.89 -11.53 19.82
N ALA A 133 -5.79 -12.15 18.63
CA ALA A 133 -4.89 -13.26 18.37
C ALA A 133 -3.41 -12.86 18.45
N THR A 134 -3.09 -11.59 18.17
CA THR A 134 -1.71 -11.06 18.23
C THR A 134 -1.37 -10.44 19.60
N GLY A 135 -2.30 -10.46 20.57
CA GLY A 135 -2.11 -9.81 21.88
C GLY A 135 -1.83 -8.31 21.77
N GLY A 136 -2.45 -7.64 20.81
CA GLY A 136 -2.27 -6.19 20.58
C GLY A 136 -1.20 -5.82 19.55
N ARG A 137 -0.26 -6.70 19.21
CA ARG A 137 0.87 -6.40 18.30
C ARG A 137 0.43 -5.86 16.93
N SER A 138 -0.72 -6.30 16.42
CA SER A 138 -1.22 -5.80 15.13
C SER A 138 -1.65 -4.32 15.17
N LEU A 139 -2.03 -3.79 16.34
CA LEU A 139 -2.28 -2.37 16.52
C LEU A 139 -0.98 -1.57 16.54
N ASP A 140 0.03 -2.04 17.28
CA ASP A 140 1.34 -1.39 17.33
C ASP A 140 1.97 -1.35 15.94
N ALA A 141 1.90 -2.47 15.21
CA ALA A 141 2.33 -2.55 13.81
C ALA A 141 1.56 -1.56 12.91
N ASN A 142 0.25 -1.41 13.11
CA ASN A 142 -0.56 -0.47 12.35
C ASN A 142 -0.19 1.00 12.63
N VAL A 143 0.12 1.35 13.87
CA VAL A 143 0.62 2.69 14.21
C VAL A 143 1.96 2.94 13.53
N ALA A 144 2.90 2.00 13.63
CA ALA A 144 4.23 2.12 13.03
C ALA A 144 4.18 2.29 11.50
N LEU A 145 3.34 1.50 10.80
CA LEU A 145 3.20 1.63 9.34
C LEU A 145 2.57 2.97 8.93
N VAL A 146 1.60 3.48 9.69
CA VAL A 146 0.98 4.79 9.40
C VAL A 146 1.98 5.92 9.56
N GLU A 147 2.76 5.92 10.64
CA GLU A 147 3.81 6.92 10.86
C GLU A 147 4.89 6.86 9.77
N ASN A 148 5.32 5.64 9.39
CA ASN A 148 6.30 5.44 8.33
C ASN A 148 5.78 5.95 6.97
N ASN A 149 4.51 5.69 6.65
CA ASN A 149 3.87 6.17 5.44
C ASN A 149 3.75 7.70 5.42
N ALA A 150 3.36 8.31 6.54
CA ALA A 150 3.26 9.76 6.65
C ALA A 150 4.62 10.45 6.47
N ARG A 151 5.69 9.87 7.03
CA ARG A 151 7.06 10.37 6.86
C ARG A 151 7.49 10.34 5.39
N LEU A 152 7.33 9.20 4.71
CA LEU A 152 7.67 9.09 3.29
C LEU A 152 6.81 10.02 2.43
N ALA A 153 5.52 10.14 2.71
CA ALA A 153 4.63 11.06 1.99
C ALA A 153 5.10 12.52 2.12
N ALA A 154 5.55 12.93 3.31
CA ALA A 154 6.11 14.26 3.52
C ALA A 154 7.43 14.47 2.75
N GLU A 155 8.32 13.48 2.72
CA GLU A 155 9.56 13.53 1.94
C GLU A 155 9.28 13.66 0.43
N ILE A 156 8.30 12.92 -0.09
CA ILE A 156 7.87 13.03 -1.49
C ILE A 156 7.26 14.41 -1.77
N ALA A 157 6.44 14.93 -0.86
CA ALA A 157 5.82 16.25 -1.00
C ALA A 157 6.87 17.38 -1.01
N LEU A 158 7.89 17.30 -0.16
CA LEU A 158 9.02 18.23 -0.19
C LEU A 158 9.77 18.16 -1.51
N ALA A 159 10.10 16.97 -2.00
CA ALA A 159 10.75 16.78 -3.29
C ALA A 159 9.91 17.29 -4.47
N LEU A 160 8.58 17.22 -4.37
CA LEU A 160 7.67 17.81 -5.34
C LEU A 160 7.71 19.35 -5.34
N ALA A 161 7.94 19.96 -4.19
CA ALA A 161 8.00 21.42 -4.05
C ALA A 161 9.36 22.01 -4.42
N GLU A 162 10.45 21.28 -4.24
CA GLU A 162 11.82 21.76 -4.43
C GLU A 162 12.28 21.77 -5.91
N GLU A 163 11.79 20.85 -6.74
CA GLU A 163 12.16 20.81 -8.15
C GLU A 163 11.12 21.53 -9.01
N PRO A 164 11.52 22.58 -9.78
CA PRO A 164 10.64 23.19 -10.77
C PRO A 164 10.24 22.16 -11.83
N ALA A 165 9.04 22.31 -12.40
CA ALA A 165 8.59 21.50 -13.51
C ALA A 165 9.64 21.60 -14.64
N GLU A 166 10.42 20.53 -14.88
CA GLU A 166 11.25 20.44 -16.07
C GLU A 166 10.30 20.53 -17.27
N ALA A 167 10.49 21.54 -18.11
CA ALA A 167 9.86 21.58 -19.41
C ALA A 167 10.33 20.32 -20.15
N ILE A 168 9.39 19.44 -20.50
CA ILE A 168 9.68 18.38 -21.46
C ILE A 168 9.83 19.12 -22.78
N ASP A 169 11.07 19.33 -23.21
CA ASP A 169 11.35 19.85 -24.54
C ASP A 169 10.87 18.77 -25.54
N PRO A 170 10.03 19.13 -26.52
CA PRO A 170 9.40 18.16 -27.43
C PRO A 170 10.39 17.48 -28.36
#